data_0a6e3f73e3b8ce602fb945694558e643
#
_entry.id   0a6e3f73e3b8ce602fb945694558e643
#
_cell.length_a   1.000
_cell.length_b   1.000
_cell.length_c   1.000
_cell.angle_alpha   90.00
_cell.angle_beta   90.00
_cell.angle_gamma   90.00
#
_symmetry.space_group_name_H-M   'P 1'
#
loop_
_entity.id
_entity.type
_entity.pdbx_description
1 polymer ?
#
loop_
_entity_poly.entity_id
_entity_poly.type
_entity_poly.pdbx_seq_one_letter_code
_entity_poly.pdbx_strand_id
1 'polypeptide(L)'
;MFSSLALMIGGRFSRAKKRNKMVSFISLSSTIGIAVGVAVIIIGLSAMNGFERELQSRVLSVIPHGELEGVNGPLHNYTKTMKQALSHEHVVAAAPYVRFTGLAEKGSKLKAIEVRGVDPTFEQAVSSMSDFIDPQAWQNFYSGQQQVILGRGVANELKVDVGDYITLMIPQSGSTNKVQAPKRVRVKVAGFLTLNGQIDHSLALVPLKDAQAYARLGDGVTGISLKTDDVLNAPSIVREVGSRIDVYVYLKSWQQQFGFLYRDIQLVRTIMYLVMVLVIGVACFNIVSTLMMAVKDRAAEIAILRTMGAKDSLIKRIFVWQGVFSGVFGSLAGSVVGVLVALNLTPIIKGLEALIGHQFLSGDIYFVDFLPSQLHWPDVALVSITAIILSLLATWYPASRAAKLNPAAVLSSK
;
A
#
# COMPACT_ATOMS: atom_id res chain seq x y z
N MET A 1 18.72 -23.13 -38.53
CA MET A 1 20.17 -22.95 -38.67
C MET A 1 20.60 -21.48 -38.61
N PHE A 2 19.90 -20.52 -39.23
CA PHE A 2 20.28 -19.08 -39.20
C PHE A 2 20.10 -18.34 -37.87
N SER A 3 19.33 -18.86 -36.93
CA SER A 3 19.17 -18.24 -35.61
C SER A 3 20.38 -18.47 -34.68
N SER A 4 21.06 -19.63 -34.81
CA SER A 4 22.25 -19.95 -34.00
C SER A 4 23.46 -19.10 -34.40
N LEU A 5 23.62 -18.81 -35.71
CA LEU A 5 24.70 -17.97 -36.21
C LEU A 5 24.55 -16.50 -35.78
N ALA A 6 23.32 -15.94 -35.83
CA ALA A 6 23.06 -14.58 -35.37
C ALA A 6 23.32 -14.42 -33.88
N LEU A 7 22.90 -15.40 -33.06
CA LEU A 7 23.14 -15.44 -31.63
C LEU A 7 24.66 -15.54 -31.31
N MET A 8 25.39 -16.39 -32.01
CA MET A 8 26.81 -16.55 -31.81
C MET A 8 27.61 -15.29 -32.18
N ILE A 9 27.28 -14.64 -33.30
CA ILE A 9 27.92 -13.41 -33.75
C ILE A 9 27.51 -12.24 -32.80
N GLY A 10 26.24 -12.12 -32.47
CA GLY A 10 25.76 -11.12 -31.52
C GLY A 10 26.38 -11.23 -30.13
N GLY A 11 26.53 -12.45 -29.61
CA GLY A 11 27.22 -12.74 -28.37
C GLY A 11 28.74 -12.41 -28.42
N ARG A 12 29.40 -12.72 -29.55
CA ARG A 12 30.78 -12.30 -29.73
C ARG A 12 30.92 -10.79 -29.87
N PHE A 13 30.00 -10.13 -30.53
CA PHE A 13 29.98 -8.66 -30.63
C PHE A 13 29.75 -7.99 -29.27
N SER A 14 28.95 -8.59 -28.43
CA SER A 14 28.76 -8.12 -27.03
C SER A 14 30.01 -8.34 -26.16
N ARG A 15 30.75 -9.43 -26.37
CA ARG A 15 31.97 -9.79 -25.61
C ARG A 15 33.28 -9.20 -26.14
N ALA A 16 33.33 -8.74 -27.39
CA ALA A 16 34.55 -8.23 -28.02
C ALA A 16 34.97 -6.86 -27.48
N LYS A 17 35.52 -6.88 -26.27
CA LYS A 17 35.95 -5.72 -25.47
C LYS A 17 37.23 -5.01 -25.95
N LYS A 18 37.91 -5.49 -26.99
CA LYS A 18 39.38 -5.24 -27.12
C LYS A 18 39.84 -4.02 -27.92
N ARG A 19 38.99 -3.27 -28.64
CA ARG A 19 39.53 -2.21 -29.51
C ARG A 19 39.10 -0.77 -29.19
N ASN A 20 37.97 -0.53 -28.55
CA ASN A 20 37.56 0.82 -28.17
C ASN A 20 36.98 0.85 -26.76
N LYS A 21 37.74 1.40 -25.80
CA LYS A 21 37.32 1.57 -24.40
C LYS A 21 36.01 2.38 -24.29
N MET A 22 35.78 3.34 -25.18
CA MET A 22 34.55 4.17 -25.18
C MET A 22 33.30 3.36 -25.51
N VAL A 23 33.31 2.47 -26.52
CA VAL A 23 32.12 1.66 -26.88
C VAL A 23 31.77 0.66 -25.77
N SER A 24 32.81 0.08 -25.14
CA SER A 24 32.61 -0.78 -23.97
C SER A 24 32.01 -0.03 -22.79
N PHE A 25 32.45 1.22 -22.52
CA PHE A 25 31.93 2.05 -21.45
C PHE A 25 30.47 2.44 -21.72
N ILE A 26 30.11 2.87 -22.92
CA ILE A 26 28.75 3.27 -23.29
C ILE A 26 27.79 2.09 -23.23
N SER A 27 28.22 0.88 -23.70
CA SER A 27 27.43 -0.36 -23.61
C SER A 27 27.18 -0.77 -22.15
N LEU A 28 28.21 -0.66 -21.30
CA LEU A 28 28.10 -0.92 -19.87
C LEU A 28 27.15 0.09 -19.18
N SER A 29 27.28 1.38 -19.52
CA SER A 29 26.41 2.46 -19.00
C SER A 29 24.94 2.21 -19.35
N SER A 30 24.64 1.74 -20.57
CA SER A 30 23.28 1.37 -20.98
C SER A 30 22.71 0.21 -20.15
N THR A 31 23.50 -0.85 -19.92
CA THR A 31 23.09 -2.00 -19.11
C THR A 31 22.88 -1.60 -17.64
N ILE A 32 23.78 -0.78 -17.10
CA ILE A 32 23.67 -0.23 -15.74
C ILE A 32 22.42 0.66 -15.62
N GLY A 33 22.13 1.50 -16.63
CA GLY A 33 20.95 2.34 -16.65
C GLY A 33 19.65 1.54 -16.55
N ILE A 34 19.54 0.41 -17.28
CA ILE A 34 18.41 -0.50 -17.16
C ILE A 34 18.38 -1.14 -15.76
N ALA A 35 19.53 -1.60 -15.27
CA ALA A 35 19.61 -2.27 -13.97
C ALA A 35 19.18 -1.33 -12.82
N VAL A 36 19.67 -0.09 -12.82
CA VAL A 36 19.28 0.92 -11.83
C VAL A 36 17.79 1.24 -11.95
N GLY A 37 17.29 1.44 -13.17
CA GLY A 37 15.86 1.71 -13.40
C GLY A 37 14.96 0.59 -12.88
N VAL A 38 15.26 -0.66 -13.22
CA VAL A 38 14.53 -1.84 -12.74
C VAL A 38 14.61 -1.95 -11.21
N ALA A 39 15.81 -1.79 -10.63
CA ALA A 39 16.00 -1.88 -9.18
C ALA A 39 15.19 -0.82 -8.41
N VAL A 40 15.26 0.45 -8.82
CA VAL A 40 14.54 1.56 -8.17
C VAL A 40 13.03 1.33 -8.20
N ILE A 41 12.50 0.82 -9.31
CA ILE A 41 11.06 0.58 -9.43
C ILE A 41 10.62 -0.61 -8.58
N ILE A 42 11.39 -1.71 -8.53
CA ILE A 42 11.11 -2.85 -7.66
C ILE A 42 11.10 -2.40 -6.19
N ILE A 43 12.07 -1.58 -5.78
CA ILE A 43 12.12 -1.03 -4.41
C ILE A 43 10.88 -0.15 -4.13
N GLY A 44 10.54 0.75 -5.04
CA GLY A 44 9.38 1.65 -4.89
C GLY A 44 8.05 0.90 -4.81
N LEU A 45 7.81 -0.09 -5.70
CA LEU A 45 6.62 -0.92 -5.66
C LEU A 45 6.57 -1.79 -4.40
N SER A 46 7.70 -2.34 -3.95
CA SER A 46 7.78 -3.12 -2.71
C SER A 46 7.46 -2.27 -1.48
N ALA A 47 7.90 -1.00 -1.44
CA ALA A 47 7.51 -0.06 -0.39
C ALA A 47 5.99 0.21 -0.42
N MET A 48 5.40 0.45 -1.60
CA MET A 48 3.94 0.66 -1.73
C MET A 48 3.13 -0.57 -1.30
N ASN A 49 3.56 -1.77 -1.67
CA ASN A 49 2.94 -3.01 -1.22
C ASN A 49 3.06 -3.17 0.30
N GLY A 50 4.20 -2.76 0.88
CA GLY A 50 4.39 -2.71 2.32
C GLY A 50 3.40 -1.77 3.02
N PHE A 51 3.22 -0.55 2.52
CA PHE A 51 2.21 0.38 3.04
C PHE A 51 0.79 -0.16 2.92
N GLU A 52 0.43 -0.76 1.79
CA GLU A 52 -0.89 -1.37 1.61
C GLU A 52 -1.13 -2.48 2.63
N ARG A 53 -0.13 -3.34 2.87
CA ARG A 53 -0.21 -4.38 3.89
C ARG A 53 -0.37 -3.81 5.30
N GLU A 54 0.41 -2.80 5.66
CA GLU A 54 0.31 -2.16 6.99
C GLU A 54 -1.06 -1.48 7.16
N LEU A 55 -1.59 -0.84 6.12
CA LEU A 55 -2.95 -0.31 6.14
C LEU A 55 -3.97 -1.42 6.40
N GLN A 56 -3.88 -2.55 5.70
CA GLN A 56 -4.79 -3.68 5.88
C GLN A 56 -4.65 -4.31 7.27
N SER A 57 -3.43 -4.53 7.76
CA SER A 57 -3.19 -5.25 9.01
C SER A 57 -3.39 -4.40 10.27
N ARG A 58 -3.13 -3.10 10.22
CA ARG A 58 -3.25 -2.23 11.40
C ARG A 58 -4.52 -1.39 11.43
N VAL A 59 -4.94 -0.86 10.28
CA VAL A 59 -6.13 -0.01 10.22
C VAL A 59 -7.38 -0.84 9.94
N LEU A 60 -7.40 -1.59 8.84
CA LEU A 60 -8.58 -2.33 8.42
C LEU A 60 -8.88 -3.58 9.26
N SER A 61 -7.91 -4.09 10.03
CA SER A 61 -8.17 -5.18 10.97
C SER A 61 -8.88 -4.70 12.25
N VAL A 62 -8.74 -3.42 12.59
CA VAL A 62 -9.28 -2.82 13.83
C VAL A 62 -10.61 -2.15 13.60
N ILE A 63 -10.82 -1.54 12.43
CA ILE A 63 -12.09 -0.92 12.07
C ILE A 63 -13.03 -1.95 11.44
N PRO A 64 -14.36 -1.84 11.66
CA PRO A 64 -15.32 -2.71 10.99
C PRO A 64 -15.28 -2.48 9.47
N HIS A 65 -15.42 -3.56 8.70
CA HIS A 65 -15.45 -3.48 7.23
C HIS A 65 -16.70 -2.79 6.72
N GLY A 66 -17.80 -2.89 7.47
CA GLY A 66 -19.05 -2.17 7.22
C GLY A 66 -19.81 -1.88 8.49
N GLU A 67 -20.70 -0.91 8.41
CA GLU A 67 -21.62 -0.53 9.50
C GLU A 67 -23.02 -0.32 8.95
N LEU A 68 -24.01 -0.80 9.70
CA LEU A 68 -25.44 -0.60 9.47
C LEU A 68 -25.95 0.30 10.59
N GLU A 69 -26.22 1.56 10.33
CA GLU A 69 -26.63 2.54 11.32
C GLU A 69 -28.11 2.91 11.16
N GLY A 70 -28.86 2.96 12.24
CA GLY A 70 -30.30 3.27 12.19
C GLY A 70 -30.59 4.67 11.65
N VAL A 71 -31.49 4.77 10.66
CA VAL A 71 -31.89 6.06 10.05
C VAL A 71 -32.78 6.86 10.97
N ASN A 72 -33.76 6.21 11.64
CA ASN A 72 -34.80 6.84 12.46
C ASN A 72 -34.47 6.80 13.96
N GLY A 73 -33.20 6.74 14.32
CA GLY A 73 -32.75 6.62 15.70
C GLY A 73 -32.16 5.24 16.02
N PRO A 74 -32.10 4.85 17.30
CA PRO A 74 -31.48 3.62 17.73
C PRO A 74 -32.18 2.37 17.19
N LEU A 75 -31.40 1.34 16.89
CA LEU A 75 -31.89 0.02 16.50
C LEU A 75 -32.25 -0.79 17.74
N HIS A 76 -33.55 -0.92 18.04
CA HIS A 76 -34.04 -1.64 19.24
C HIS A 76 -33.98 -3.17 19.07
N ASN A 77 -34.27 -3.71 17.88
CA ASN A 77 -34.21 -5.15 17.60
C ASN A 77 -32.90 -5.55 16.90
N TYR A 78 -31.78 -5.02 17.37
CA TYR A 78 -30.48 -5.25 16.75
C TYR A 78 -30.09 -6.72 16.64
N THR A 79 -30.55 -7.59 17.58
CA THR A 79 -30.27 -9.04 17.53
C THR A 79 -30.90 -9.70 16.29
N LYS A 80 -32.12 -9.28 15.88
CA LYS A 80 -32.75 -9.76 14.64
C LYS A 80 -31.95 -9.30 13.42
N THR A 81 -31.61 -8.03 13.38
CA THR A 81 -30.84 -7.41 12.29
C THR A 81 -29.45 -8.04 12.16
N MET A 82 -28.78 -8.34 13.28
CA MET A 82 -27.50 -9.07 13.27
C MET A 82 -27.66 -10.47 12.65
N LYS A 83 -28.71 -11.21 13.02
CA LYS A 83 -28.99 -12.54 12.44
C LYS A 83 -29.24 -12.46 10.93
N GLN A 84 -29.98 -11.45 10.48
CA GLN A 84 -30.21 -11.21 9.05
C GLN A 84 -28.91 -10.87 8.33
N ALA A 85 -28.05 -10.03 8.90
CA ALA A 85 -26.74 -9.72 8.33
C ALA A 85 -25.82 -10.96 8.24
N LEU A 86 -25.80 -11.79 9.31
CA LEU A 86 -25.02 -13.02 9.37
C LEU A 86 -25.54 -14.13 8.43
N SER A 87 -26.76 -14.01 7.90
CA SER A 87 -27.25 -14.96 6.88
C SER A 87 -26.65 -14.77 5.51
N HIS A 88 -25.91 -13.70 5.29
CA HIS A 88 -25.20 -13.44 4.04
C HIS A 88 -23.86 -14.19 4.03
N GLU A 89 -23.56 -14.92 2.96
CA GLU A 89 -22.39 -15.82 2.85
C GLU A 89 -21.03 -15.14 3.06
N HIS A 90 -20.93 -13.85 2.70
CA HIS A 90 -19.70 -13.07 2.81
C HIS A 90 -19.60 -12.27 4.13
N VAL A 91 -20.54 -12.41 5.06
CA VAL A 91 -20.48 -11.80 6.40
C VAL A 91 -19.99 -12.82 7.42
N VAL A 92 -18.78 -12.59 7.91
CA VAL A 92 -18.11 -13.49 8.85
C VAL A 92 -18.57 -13.26 10.29
N ALA A 93 -18.76 -11.99 10.68
CA ALA A 93 -19.18 -11.63 12.03
C ALA A 93 -19.96 -10.30 12.05
N ALA A 94 -20.75 -10.10 13.09
CA ALA A 94 -21.49 -8.88 13.36
C ALA A 94 -21.45 -8.55 14.85
N ALA A 95 -21.31 -7.26 15.21
CA ALA A 95 -21.30 -6.78 16.59
C ALA A 95 -22.15 -5.51 16.74
N PRO A 96 -22.95 -5.40 17.82
CA PRO A 96 -23.70 -4.18 18.11
C PRO A 96 -22.74 -3.11 18.66
N TYR A 97 -22.97 -1.85 18.31
CA TYR A 97 -22.22 -0.74 18.87
C TYR A 97 -23.11 0.47 19.18
N VAL A 98 -22.66 1.24 20.17
CA VAL A 98 -23.19 2.59 20.44
C VAL A 98 -22.06 3.58 20.14
N ARG A 99 -22.37 4.65 19.41
CA ARG A 99 -21.39 5.69 19.07
C ARG A 99 -21.94 7.07 19.37
N PHE A 100 -21.13 7.87 20.04
CA PHE A 100 -21.42 9.29 20.26
C PHE A 100 -20.12 10.08 20.43
N THR A 101 -20.17 11.36 20.13
CA THR A 101 -19.06 12.28 20.38
C THR A 101 -19.22 12.92 21.75
N GLY A 102 -18.11 13.04 22.48
CA GLY A 102 -18.06 13.68 23.79
C GLY A 102 -16.75 14.42 24.01
N LEU A 103 -16.64 15.06 25.17
CA LEU A 103 -15.40 15.67 25.64
C LEU A 103 -14.89 14.89 26.85
N ALA A 104 -13.64 14.46 26.80
CA ALA A 104 -12.94 13.91 27.96
C ALA A 104 -12.23 15.04 28.70
N GLU A 105 -12.48 15.14 30.01
CA GLU A 105 -11.99 16.19 30.90
C GLU A 105 -11.08 15.56 31.99
N LYS A 106 -9.92 16.15 32.22
CA LYS A 106 -9.05 15.87 33.37
C LYS A 106 -8.43 17.18 33.86
N GLY A 107 -8.92 17.68 34.98
CA GLY A 107 -8.50 19.00 35.51
C GLY A 107 -8.83 20.13 34.53
N SER A 108 -7.82 20.85 34.05
CA SER A 108 -7.98 21.92 33.04
C SER A 108 -7.91 21.44 31.59
N LYS A 109 -7.64 20.14 31.36
CA LYS A 109 -7.48 19.60 30.01
C LYS A 109 -8.78 19.04 29.49
N LEU A 110 -9.07 19.37 28.23
CA LEU A 110 -10.25 18.93 27.48
C LEU A 110 -9.82 18.37 26.14
N LYS A 111 -10.39 17.23 25.78
CA LYS A 111 -10.17 16.60 24.47
C LYS A 111 -11.48 16.11 23.89
N ALA A 112 -11.77 16.50 22.66
CA ALA A 112 -12.89 15.92 21.92
C ALA A 112 -12.55 14.48 21.52
N ILE A 113 -13.46 13.54 21.82
CA ILE A 113 -13.28 12.12 21.54
C ILE A 113 -14.56 11.52 20.96
N GLU A 114 -14.40 10.50 20.15
CA GLU A 114 -15.46 9.58 19.79
C GLU A 114 -15.51 8.47 20.84
N VAL A 115 -16.68 8.29 21.47
CA VAL A 115 -16.91 7.20 22.41
C VAL A 115 -17.66 6.08 21.69
N ARG A 116 -17.05 4.88 21.70
CA ARG A 116 -17.64 3.68 21.13
C ARG A 116 -17.94 2.68 22.24
N GLY A 117 -19.23 2.40 22.41
CA GLY A 117 -19.72 1.37 23.32
C GLY A 117 -19.69 0.02 22.62
N VAL A 118 -18.96 -0.94 23.18
CA VAL A 118 -18.75 -2.28 22.59
C VAL A 118 -19.04 -3.38 23.60
N ASP A 119 -19.49 -4.50 23.09
CA ASP A 119 -19.53 -5.75 23.86
C ASP A 119 -18.28 -6.56 23.52
N PRO A 120 -17.38 -6.82 24.50
CA PRO A 120 -16.11 -7.50 24.24
C PRO A 120 -16.24 -8.83 23.50
N THR A 121 -17.32 -9.57 23.78
CA THR A 121 -17.54 -10.90 23.18
C THR A 121 -17.82 -10.80 21.68
N PHE A 122 -18.66 -9.85 21.27
CA PHE A 122 -18.99 -9.65 19.86
C PHE A 122 -17.87 -8.88 19.13
N GLU A 123 -17.26 -7.91 19.80
CA GLU A 123 -16.21 -7.07 19.20
C GLU A 123 -14.99 -7.87 18.77
N GLN A 124 -14.54 -8.84 19.57
CA GLN A 124 -13.43 -9.76 19.21
C GLN A 124 -13.68 -10.55 17.93
N ALA A 125 -14.94 -10.82 17.59
CA ALA A 125 -15.25 -11.52 16.35
C ALA A 125 -15.18 -10.60 15.13
N VAL A 126 -15.46 -9.31 15.29
CA VAL A 126 -15.54 -8.33 14.19
C VAL A 126 -14.21 -7.62 13.96
N SER A 127 -13.47 -7.30 15.03
CA SER A 127 -12.23 -6.53 14.95
C SER A 127 -11.10 -7.17 15.75
N SER A 128 -9.86 -6.87 15.37
CA SER A 128 -8.65 -7.24 16.15
C SER A 128 -8.27 -6.17 17.18
N MET A 129 -9.22 -5.33 17.58
CA MET A 129 -8.95 -4.22 18.50
C MET A 129 -8.41 -4.69 19.85
N SER A 130 -8.87 -5.86 20.32
CA SER A 130 -8.40 -6.50 21.56
C SER A 130 -6.89 -6.79 21.56
N ASP A 131 -6.28 -7.03 20.40
CA ASP A 131 -4.86 -7.37 20.29
C ASP A 131 -3.94 -6.16 20.56
N PHE A 132 -4.51 -4.96 20.52
CA PHE A 132 -3.83 -3.68 20.74
C PHE A 132 -4.14 -3.06 22.12
N ILE A 133 -4.81 -3.84 22.99
CA ILE A 133 -5.15 -3.45 24.36
C ILE A 133 -4.52 -4.46 25.32
N ASP A 134 -4.12 -4.01 26.50
CA ASP A 134 -3.64 -4.91 27.55
C ASP A 134 -4.66 -6.04 27.83
N PRO A 135 -4.25 -7.33 27.76
CA PRO A 135 -5.16 -8.45 27.92
C PRO A 135 -5.94 -8.44 29.25
N GLN A 136 -5.32 -7.97 30.34
CA GLN A 136 -6.00 -7.87 31.64
C GLN A 136 -7.05 -6.75 31.63
N ALA A 137 -6.75 -5.62 30.99
CA ALA A 137 -7.70 -4.53 30.83
C ALA A 137 -8.92 -4.95 29.99
N TRP A 138 -8.71 -5.71 28.92
CA TRP A 138 -9.80 -6.21 28.08
C TRP A 138 -10.64 -7.28 28.78
N GLN A 139 -10.04 -8.23 29.48
CA GLN A 139 -10.76 -9.28 30.23
C GLN A 139 -11.62 -8.72 31.36
N ASN A 140 -11.19 -7.61 31.97
CA ASN A 140 -11.91 -6.95 33.06
C ASN A 140 -12.83 -5.82 32.58
N PHE A 141 -13.09 -5.72 31.30
CA PHE A 141 -13.91 -4.67 30.70
C PHE A 141 -15.39 -5.03 30.68
N TYR A 142 -16.08 -4.79 31.81
CA TYR A 142 -17.48 -5.15 31.99
C TYR A 142 -18.36 -3.93 32.23
N SER A 143 -19.65 -4.08 31.87
CA SER A 143 -20.68 -3.07 32.15
C SER A 143 -20.94 -2.89 33.64
N GLY A 144 -21.24 -1.66 34.03
CA GLY A 144 -21.56 -1.29 35.42
C GLY A 144 -20.38 -0.85 36.26
N GLN A 145 -19.15 -1.00 35.79
CA GLN A 145 -17.94 -0.57 36.51
C GLN A 145 -17.47 0.85 36.13
N GLN A 146 -18.19 1.53 35.24
CA GLN A 146 -17.83 2.87 34.77
C GLN A 146 -16.39 2.96 34.29
N GLN A 147 -15.98 2.00 33.46
CA GLN A 147 -14.63 1.89 32.89
C GLN A 147 -14.56 2.50 31.50
N VAL A 148 -13.36 2.97 31.14
CA VAL A 148 -13.03 3.44 29.81
C VAL A 148 -11.65 2.94 29.40
N ILE A 149 -11.51 2.48 28.16
CA ILE A 149 -10.22 2.25 27.51
C ILE A 149 -10.01 3.43 26.56
N LEU A 150 -8.90 4.15 26.74
CA LEU A 150 -8.58 5.33 25.95
C LEU A 150 -7.57 5.00 24.88
N GLY A 151 -7.68 5.64 23.71
CA GLY A 151 -6.57 5.68 22.79
C GLY A 151 -5.33 6.31 23.44
N ARG A 152 -4.14 5.76 23.16
CA ARG A 152 -2.88 6.22 23.78
C ARG A 152 -2.63 7.73 23.55
N GLY A 153 -2.98 8.25 22.38
CA GLY A 153 -2.86 9.67 22.08
C GLY A 153 -3.76 10.54 22.94
N VAL A 154 -5.02 10.11 23.20
CA VAL A 154 -5.94 10.80 24.13
C VAL A 154 -5.38 10.81 25.55
N ALA A 155 -4.85 9.66 26.01
CA ALA A 155 -4.28 9.54 27.34
C ALA A 155 -3.06 10.47 27.53
N ASN A 156 -2.18 10.53 26.54
CA ASN A 156 -1.00 11.40 26.56
C ASN A 156 -1.39 12.89 26.62
N GLU A 157 -2.38 13.32 25.84
CA GLU A 157 -2.86 14.71 25.86
C GLU A 157 -3.50 15.09 27.21
N LEU A 158 -4.30 14.18 27.77
CA LEU A 158 -4.93 14.40 29.07
C LEU A 158 -3.97 14.20 30.25
N LYS A 159 -2.80 13.57 30.02
CA LYS A 159 -1.81 13.16 31.02
C LYS A 159 -2.47 12.26 32.10
N VAL A 160 -3.05 11.16 31.65
CA VAL A 160 -3.71 10.16 32.52
C VAL A 160 -3.02 8.81 32.39
N ASP A 161 -3.00 8.10 33.52
CA ASP A 161 -2.51 6.74 33.63
C ASP A 161 -3.64 5.75 33.95
N VAL A 162 -3.34 4.45 33.82
CA VAL A 162 -4.29 3.38 34.19
C VAL A 162 -4.65 3.51 35.66
N GLY A 163 -5.95 3.46 35.96
CA GLY A 163 -6.49 3.64 37.30
C GLY A 163 -6.97 5.07 37.61
N ASP A 164 -6.59 6.05 36.80
CA ASP A 164 -7.05 7.43 36.92
C ASP A 164 -8.55 7.56 36.60
N TYR A 165 -9.15 8.67 37.09
CA TYR A 165 -10.51 9.03 36.76
C TYR A 165 -10.54 10.24 35.82
N ILE A 166 -11.38 10.16 34.79
CA ILE A 166 -11.70 11.25 33.88
C ILE A 166 -13.22 11.51 33.88
N THR A 167 -13.62 12.68 33.44
CA THR A 167 -15.04 13.02 33.25
C THR A 167 -15.36 13.01 31.74
N LEU A 168 -16.32 12.20 31.35
CA LEU A 168 -16.90 12.24 30.01
C LEU A 168 -18.07 13.24 30.02
N MET A 169 -18.00 14.28 29.19
CA MET A 169 -19.07 15.24 28.97
C MET A 169 -19.76 14.89 27.65
N ILE A 170 -21.02 14.47 27.76
CA ILE A 170 -21.79 13.91 26.65
C ILE A 170 -22.89 14.92 26.31
N PRO A 171 -22.92 15.46 25.07
CA PRO A 171 -23.96 16.34 24.62
C PRO A 171 -25.32 15.65 24.72
N GLN A 172 -26.33 16.36 25.21
CA GLN A 172 -27.71 15.87 25.29
C GLN A 172 -28.51 16.52 24.15
N SER A 173 -28.94 15.71 23.18
CA SER A 173 -29.89 16.15 22.16
C SER A 173 -31.31 16.03 22.74
N GLY A 174 -31.95 17.16 23.11
CA GLY A 174 -33.35 17.19 23.51
C GLY A 174 -34.26 17.34 22.29
N SER A 175 -35.43 16.76 22.34
CA SER A 175 -36.52 16.90 21.34
C SER A 175 -37.10 18.33 21.22
N THR A 176 -36.69 19.23 22.05
CA THR A 176 -37.04 20.66 22.03
C THR A 176 -35.76 21.48 21.80
N ASN A 177 -35.86 22.56 21.04
CA ASN A 177 -34.77 23.51 20.71
C ASN A 177 -34.05 24.15 21.92
N LYS A 178 -34.07 23.53 23.09
CA LYS A 178 -33.37 23.99 24.29
C LYS A 178 -32.03 23.28 24.42
N VAL A 179 -30.94 24.03 24.42
CA VAL A 179 -29.61 23.53 24.76
C VAL A 179 -29.66 22.97 26.19
N GLN A 180 -29.57 21.66 26.33
CA GLN A 180 -29.45 20.99 27.61
C GLN A 180 -28.00 20.96 28.07
N ALA A 181 -27.76 21.04 29.37
CA ALA A 181 -26.44 20.86 29.93
C ALA A 181 -25.89 19.46 29.58
N PRO A 182 -24.61 19.33 29.21
CA PRO A 182 -24.03 18.03 28.89
C PRO A 182 -24.07 17.10 30.12
N LYS A 183 -24.39 15.84 29.91
CA LYS A 183 -24.28 14.82 30.94
C LYS A 183 -22.82 14.58 31.30
N ARG A 184 -22.50 14.72 32.57
CA ARG A 184 -21.15 14.43 33.07
C ARG A 184 -21.12 13.05 33.71
N VAL A 185 -20.20 12.19 33.26
CA VAL A 185 -20.01 10.83 33.78
C VAL A 185 -18.56 10.66 34.16
N ARG A 186 -18.30 10.29 35.42
CA ARG A 186 -16.95 9.97 35.89
C ARG A 186 -16.67 8.52 35.56
N VAL A 187 -15.57 8.27 34.84
CA VAL A 187 -15.15 6.93 34.44
C VAL A 187 -13.71 6.69 34.82
N LYS A 188 -13.38 5.43 35.12
CA LYS A 188 -12.04 4.97 35.49
C LYS A 188 -11.32 4.49 34.22
N VAL A 189 -10.08 4.93 34.02
CA VAL A 189 -9.22 4.43 32.94
C VAL A 189 -8.79 3.01 33.26
N ALA A 190 -9.30 2.03 32.48
CA ALA A 190 -8.99 0.62 32.65
C ALA A 190 -7.75 0.19 31.87
N GLY A 191 -7.46 0.85 30.75
CA GLY A 191 -6.34 0.52 29.88
C GLY A 191 -6.22 1.49 28.71
N PHE A 192 -5.26 1.19 27.84
CA PHE A 192 -5.02 1.97 26.63
C PHE A 192 -5.10 1.12 25.39
N LEU A 193 -5.66 1.69 24.33
CA LEU A 193 -5.59 1.20 22.97
C LEU A 193 -4.37 1.83 22.30
N THR A 194 -3.45 1.02 21.73
CA THR A 194 -2.18 1.50 21.16
C THR A 194 -2.04 0.97 19.73
N LEU A 195 -2.54 1.73 18.76
CA LEU A 195 -2.43 1.42 17.33
C LEU A 195 -1.27 2.16 16.66
N ASN A 196 -0.69 3.15 17.34
CA ASN A 196 0.30 4.09 16.81
C ASN A 196 -0.22 4.85 15.57
N GLY A 197 -1.47 5.33 15.63
CA GLY A 197 -2.10 6.02 14.52
C GLY A 197 -3.14 7.05 14.95
N GLN A 198 -3.74 7.74 13.99
CA GLN A 198 -4.68 8.83 14.23
C GLN A 198 -5.90 8.42 15.07
N ILE A 199 -6.30 7.15 15.03
CA ILE A 199 -7.41 6.61 15.82
C ILE A 199 -7.14 6.76 17.32
N ASP A 200 -5.88 6.58 17.75
CA ASP A 200 -5.46 6.69 19.15
C ASP A 200 -5.67 8.09 19.74
N HIS A 201 -5.75 9.11 18.90
CA HIS A 201 -5.92 10.50 19.32
C HIS A 201 -7.38 10.93 19.47
N SER A 202 -8.35 10.05 19.14
CA SER A 202 -9.76 10.41 19.12
C SER A 202 -10.70 9.37 19.70
N LEU A 203 -10.28 8.11 19.88
CA LEU A 203 -11.16 7.00 20.26
C LEU A 203 -11.12 6.71 21.77
N ALA A 204 -12.29 6.46 22.34
CA ALA A 204 -12.49 5.88 23.67
C ALA A 204 -13.50 4.74 23.61
N LEU A 205 -13.20 3.63 24.27
CA LEU A 205 -14.10 2.49 24.37
C LEU A 205 -14.75 2.45 25.74
N VAL A 206 -16.05 2.17 25.78
CA VAL A 206 -16.79 1.91 27.00
C VAL A 206 -17.64 0.64 26.83
N PRO A 207 -18.00 -0.07 27.91
CA PRO A 207 -18.89 -1.23 27.79
C PRO A 207 -20.23 -0.85 27.17
N LEU A 208 -20.79 -1.72 26.33
CA LEU A 208 -21.99 -1.45 25.53
C LEU A 208 -23.18 -0.95 26.37
N LYS A 209 -23.51 -1.62 27.47
CA LYS A 209 -24.62 -1.24 28.33
C LYS A 209 -24.43 0.11 29.03
N ASP A 210 -23.16 0.43 29.38
CA ASP A 210 -22.83 1.73 29.96
C ASP A 210 -22.99 2.84 28.90
N ALA A 211 -22.54 2.57 27.64
CA ALA A 211 -22.77 3.49 26.52
C ALA A 211 -24.25 3.72 26.22
N GLN A 212 -25.07 2.67 26.25
CA GLN A 212 -26.53 2.78 26.10
C GLN A 212 -27.13 3.70 27.16
N ALA A 213 -26.72 3.53 28.43
CA ALA A 213 -27.16 4.37 29.53
C ALA A 213 -26.65 5.83 29.42
N TYR A 214 -25.44 6.02 28.93
CA TYR A 214 -24.83 7.34 28.72
C TYR A 214 -25.55 8.12 27.61
N ALA A 215 -25.79 7.44 26.47
CA ALA A 215 -26.47 8.01 25.32
C ALA A 215 -28.02 8.01 25.41
N ARG A 216 -28.60 7.45 26.48
CA ARG A 216 -30.07 7.32 26.69
C ARG A 216 -30.78 6.54 25.57
N LEU A 217 -30.17 5.48 25.08
CA LEU A 217 -30.74 4.67 24.00
C LEU A 217 -31.63 3.52 24.49
N GLY A 218 -31.80 3.38 25.81
CA GLY A 218 -32.48 2.23 26.40
C GLY A 218 -31.72 0.94 26.08
N ASP A 219 -32.41 -0.03 25.49
CA ASP A 219 -31.83 -1.29 24.97
C ASP A 219 -31.38 -1.22 23.50
N GLY A 220 -31.57 -0.06 22.86
CA GLY A 220 -31.18 0.17 21.48
C GLY A 220 -29.69 0.39 21.30
N VAL A 221 -29.21 0.25 20.05
CA VAL A 221 -27.82 0.51 19.64
C VAL A 221 -27.79 1.51 18.48
N THR A 222 -26.67 2.19 18.30
CA THR A 222 -26.50 3.11 17.17
C THR A 222 -26.48 2.35 15.85
N GLY A 223 -25.84 1.18 15.85
CA GLY A 223 -25.70 0.36 14.64
C GLY A 223 -25.07 -1.00 14.91
N ILE A 224 -24.81 -1.69 13.82
CA ILE A 224 -24.18 -3.00 13.78
C ILE A 224 -22.94 -2.92 12.93
N SER A 225 -21.81 -3.32 13.48
CA SER A 225 -20.53 -3.50 12.78
C SER A 225 -20.50 -4.83 12.08
N LEU A 226 -19.94 -4.87 10.89
CA LEU A 226 -19.82 -6.09 10.07
C LEU A 226 -18.37 -6.37 9.75
N LYS A 227 -17.99 -7.65 9.81
CA LYS A 227 -16.77 -8.18 9.25
C LYS A 227 -17.10 -9.00 8.02
N THR A 228 -16.46 -8.72 6.90
CA THR A 228 -16.59 -9.46 5.64
C THR A 228 -15.33 -10.30 5.40
N ASP A 229 -15.46 -11.36 4.63
CA ASP A 229 -14.34 -12.19 4.18
C ASP A 229 -13.43 -11.46 3.19
N ASP A 230 -14.00 -10.56 2.36
CA ASP A 230 -13.25 -9.69 1.45
C ASP A 230 -13.41 -8.21 1.85
N VAL A 231 -12.34 -7.65 2.40
CA VAL A 231 -12.28 -6.25 2.86
C VAL A 231 -12.42 -5.27 1.70
N LEU A 232 -11.82 -5.57 0.56
CA LEU A 232 -11.84 -4.65 -0.59
C LEU A 232 -13.21 -4.59 -1.25
N ASN A 233 -13.95 -5.69 -1.21
CA ASN A 233 -15.32 -5.79 -1.74
C ASN A 233 -16.40 -5.48 -0.69
N ALA A 234 -16.02 -5.13 0.54
CA ALA A 234 -16.95 -4.80 1.62
C ALA A 234 -18.06 -3.80 1.23
N PRO A 235 -17.81 -2.74 0.41
CA PRO A 235 -18.88 -1.83 0.02
C PRO A 235 -20.02 -2.49 -0.76
N SER A 236 -19.72 -3.47 -1.60
CA SER A 236 -20.74 -4.24 -2.35
C SER A 236 -21.50 -5.16 -1.40
N ILE A 237 -20.78 -5.90 -0.55
CA ILE A 237 -21.35 -6.81 0.43
C ILE A 237 -22.28 -6.07 1.39
N VAL A 238 -21.84 -4.92 1.93
CA VAL A 238 -22.66 -4.09 2.83
C VAL A 238 -23.94 -3.62 2.15
N ARG A 239 -23.88 -3.27 0.86
CA ARG A 239 -25.06 -2.87 0.08
C ARG A 239 -26.03 -4.04 -0.12
N GLU A 240 -25.53 -5.23 -0.41
CA GLU A 240 -26.34 -6.44 -0.55
C GLU A 240 -26.99 -6.84 0.76
N VAL A 241 -26.24 -6.81 1.86
CA VAL A 241 -26.76 -7.04 3.21
C VAL A 241 -27.85 -6.03 3.54
N GLY A 242 -27.60 -4.75 3.28
CA GLY A 242 -28.58 -3.68 3.54
C GLY A 242 -29.90 -3.83 2.77
N SER A 243 -29.85 -4.40 1.57
CA SER A 243 -31.06 -4.68 0.76
C SER A 243 -31.92 -5.81 1.32
N ARG A 244 -31.37 -6.67 2.17
CA ARG A 244 -32.06 -7.84 2.77
C ARG A 244 -32.57 -7.61 4.20
N ILE A 245 -32.28 -6.44 4.77
CA ILE A 245 -32.66 -6.09 6.14
C ILE A 245 -34.02 -5.40 6.12
N ASP A 246 -34.90 -5.77 7.07
CA ASP A 246 -36.26 -5.24 7.20
C ASP A 246 -36.34 -3.81 7.76
N VAL A 247 -35.21 -3.23 8.16
CA VAL A 247 -35.12 -1.91 8.82
C VAL A 247 -34.34 -0.94 7.94
N TYR A 248 -34.79 0.32 7.87
CA TYR A 248 -34.02 1.36 7.16
C TYR A 248 -32.74 1.70 7.91
N VAL A 249 -31.61 1.47 7.25
CA VAL A 249 -30.26 1.70 7.77
C VAL A 249 -29.41 2.53 6.82
N TYR A 250 -28.56 3.38 7.38
CA TYR A 250 -27.45 3.96 6.65
C TYR A 250 -26.37 2.89 6.48
N LEU A 251 -25.93 2.72 5.25
CA LEU A 251 -24.88 1.79 4.89
C LEU A 251 -23.56 2.53 4.86
N LYS A 252 -22.66 2.19 5.75
CA LYS A 252 -21.30 2.72 5.80
C LYS A 252 -20.32 1.61 5.56
N SER A 253 -19.24 1.90 4.82
CA SER A 253 -18.11 0.99 4.66
C SER A 253 -16.84 1.70 5.07
N TRP A 254 -15.80 0.95 5.35
CA TRP A 254 -14.49 1.48 5.68
C TRP A 254 -13.96 2.47 4.62
N GLN A 255 -14.34 2.30 3.35
CA GLN A 255 -13.92 3.19 2.27
C GLN A 255 -14.45 4.62 2.38
N GLN A 256 -15.55 4.85 3.08
CA GLN A 256 -16.07 6.22 3.29
C GLN A 256 -15.20 6.99 4.29
N GLN A 257 -14.64 6.31 5.27
CA GLN A 257 -13.86 6.92 6.34
C GLN A 257 -12.35 6.89 6.06
N PHE A 258 -11.84 5.77 5.53
CA PHE A 258 -10.41 5.52 5.32
C PHE A 258 -10.03 5.29 3.85
N GLY A 259 -10.97 5.36 2.93
CA GLY A 259 -10.75 5.11 1.51
C GLY A 259 -9.82 6.13 0.84
N PHE A 260 -9.63 7.30 1.43
CA PHE A 260 -8.64 8.28 0.96
C PHE A 260 -7.23 7.69 1.05
N LEU A 261 -6.87 7.01 2.15
CA LEU A 261 -5.57 6.36 2.31
C LEU A 261 -5.33 5.29 1.24
N TYR A 262 -6.34 4.46 0.97
CA TYR A 262 -6.24 3.44 -0.07
C TYR A 262 -6.10 4.06 -1.47
N ARG A 263 -6.86 5.12 -1.76
CA ARG A 263 -6.76 5.85 -3.04
C ARG A 263 -5.41 6.51 -3.21
N ASP A 264 -4.85 7.08 -2.15
CA ASP A 264 -3.52 7.70 -2.18
C ASP A 264 -2.44 6.65 -2.49
N ILE A 265 -2.50 5.46 -1.89
CA ILE A 265 -1.61 4.34 -2.19
C ILE A 265 -1.74 3.93 -3.67
N GLN A 266 -2.97 3.78 -4.19
CA GLN A 266 -3.20 3.42 -5.59
C GLN A 266 -2.74 4.51 -6.56
N LEU A 267 -2.91 5.78 -6.19
CA LEU A 267 -2.41 6.91 -6.98
C LEU A 267 -0.88 6.88 -7.06
N VAL A 268 -0.19 6.70 -5.93
CA VAL A 268 1.27 6.60 -5.90
C VAL A 268 1.75 5.40 -6.71
N ARG A 269 1.08 4.25 -6.60
CA ARG A 269 1.37 3.05 -7.41
C ARG A 269 1.23 3.35 -8.92
N THR A 270 0.19 4.06 -9.32
CA THR A 270 -0.02 4.47 -10.72
C THR A 270 1.09 5.40 -11.20
N ILE A 271 1.49 6.36 -10.37
CA ILE A 271 2.63 7.25 -10.65
C ILE A 271 3.92 6.42 -10.79
N MET A 272 4.14 5.42 -9.93
CA MET A 272 5.32 4.54 -10.03
C MET A 272 5.34 3.77 -11.35
N TYR A 273 4.22 3.29 -11.86
CA TYR A 273 4.16 2.67 -13.19
C TYR A 273 4.48 3.66 -14.31
N LEU A 274 4.01 4.91 -14.21
CA LEU A 274 4.34 5.95 -15.17
C LEU A 274 5.86 6.28 -15.13
N VAL A 275 6.42 6.44 -13.94
CA VAL A 275 7.86 6.65 -13.74
C VAL A 275 8.66 5.48 -14.28
N MET A 276 8.19 4.25 -14.10
CA MET A 276 8.78 3.03 -14.70
C MET A 276 8.95 3.20 -16.20
N VAL A 277 7.87 3.54 -16.90
CA VAL A 277 7.92 3.70 -18.36
C VAL A 277 8.89 4.79 -18.77
N LEU A 278 8.91 5.92 -18.05
CA LEU A 278 9.83 7.03 -18.33
C LEU A 278 11.30 6.64 -18.10
N VAL A 279 11.62 6.04 -16.95
CA VAL A 279 13.00 5.62 -16.60
C VAL A 279 13.52 4.57 -17.58
N ILE A 280 12.69 3.57 -17.89
CA ILE A 280 13.05 2.54 -18.88
C ILE A 280 13.15 3.18 -20.28
N GLY A 281 12.29 4.16 -20.60
CA GLY A 281 12.35 4.92 -21.86
C GLY A 281 13.70 5.66 -22.02
N VAL A 282 14.19 6.31 -20.97
CA VAL A 282 15.52 6.95 -20.95
C VAL A 282 16.63 5.90 -21.14
N ALA A 283 16.53 4.77 -20.45
CA ALA A 283 17.49 3.67 -20.64
C ALA A 283 17.46 3.12 -22.08
N CYS A 284 16.27 3.02 -22.68
CA CYS A 284 16.10 2.62 -24.09
C CYS A 284 16.75 3.62 -25.06
N PHE A 285 16.64 4.91 -24.79
CA PHE A 285 17.35 5.94 -25.59
C PHE A 285 18.86 5.73 -25.55
N ASN A 286 19.42 5.41 -24.38
CA ASN A 286 20.83 5.06 -24.26
C ASN A 286 21.19 3.79 -25.05
N ILE A 287 20.31 2.77 -25.11
CA ILE A 287 20.50 1.59 -25.96
C ILE A 287 20.56 1.98 -27.42
N VAL A 288 19.62 2.79 -27.91
CA VAL A 288 19.58 3.27 -29.30
C VAL A 288 20.90 3.97 -29.65
N SER A 289 21.33 4.91 -28.82
CA SER A 289 22.57 5.68 -29.03
C SER A 289 23.79 4.78 -29.05
N THR A 290 23.89 3.84 -28.13
CA THR A 290 25.00 2.85 -28.04
C THR A 290 25.06 1.94 -29.26
N LEU A 291 23.89 1.42 -29.67
CA LEU A 291 23.82 0.54 -30.84
C LEU A 291 24.12 1.30 -32.14
N MET A 292 23.66 2.55 -32.28
CA MET A 292 23.97 3.38 -33.43
C MET A 292 25.48 3.64 -33.55
N MET A 293 26.14 3.88 -32.42
CA MET A 293 27.60 4.03 -32.39
C MET A 293 28.31 2.70 -32.74
N ALA A 294 27.86 1.58 -32.16
CA ALA A 294 28.39 0.26 -32.47
C ALA A 294 28.22 -0.11 -33.94
N VAL A 295 27.12 0.28 -34.58
CA VAL A 295 26.89 0.10 -36.03
C VAL A 295 27.89 0.89 -36.84
N LYS A 296 28.18 2.15 -36.49
CA LYS A 296 29.19 2.98 -37.18
C LYS A 296 30.58 2.40 -37.02
N ASP A 297 30.98 2.03 -35.82
CA ASP A 297 32.34 1.48 -35.56
C ASP A 297 32.59 0.14 -36.26
N ARG A 298 31.52 -0.65 -36.48
CA ARG A 298 31.60 -1.98 -37.14
C ARG A 298 31.10 -1.94 -38.57
N ALA A 299 31.00 -0.75 -39.19
CA ALA A 299 30.51 -0.62 -40.57
C ALA A 299 31.31 -1.45 -41.56
N ALA A 300 32.66 -1.49 -41.42
CA ALA A 300 33.54 -2.31 -42.27
C ALA A 300 33.27 -3.82 -42.12
N GLU A 301 33.08 -4.29 -40.87
CA GLU A 301 32.77 -5.71 -40.61
C GLU A 301 31.40 -6.10 -41.19
N ILE A 302 30.41 -5.20 -41.07
CA ILE A 302 29.08 -5.37 -41.67
C ILE A 302 29.17 -5.40 -43.20
N ALA A 303 29.97 -4.51 -43.81
CA ALA A 303 30.20 -4.49 -45.25
C ALA A 303 30.83 -5.80 -45.76
N ILE A 304 31.85 -6.35 -45.07
CA ILE A 304 32.45 -7.63 -45.37
C ILE A 304 31.42 -8.77 -45.27
N LEU A 305 30.61 -8.81 -44.21
CA LEU A 305 29.56 -9.83 -44.09
C LEU A 305 28.57 -9.77 -45.25
N ARG A 306 28.21 -8.55 -45.71
CA ARG A 306 27.32 -8.38 -46.86
C ARG A 306 27.93 -8.80 -48.18
N THR A 307 29.21 -8.53 -48.39
CA THR A 307 29.93 -9.02 -49.60
C THR A 307 30.07 -10.53 -49.63
N MET A 308 30.07 -11.17 -48.43
CA MET A 308 30.02 -12.63 -48.29
C MET A 308 28.62 -13.23 -48.46
N GLY A 309 27.60 -12.41 -48.79
CA GLY A 309 26.22 -12.86 -49.02
C GLY A 309 25.29 -12.85 -47.82
N ALA A 310 25.67 -12.19 -46.72
CA ALA A 310 24.77 -12.05 -45.56
C ALA A 310 23.51 -11.22 -45.92
N LYS A 311 22.34 -11.81 -45.70
CA LYS A 311 21.04 -11.14 -45.92
C LYS A 311 20.81 -10.08 -44.85
N ASP A 312 20.03 -9.02 -45.20
CA ASP A 312 19.64 -7.94 -44.28
C ASP A 312 18.98 -8.46 -43.00
N SER A 313 18.21 -9.55 -43.10
CA SER A 313 17.58 -10.20 -41.96
C SER A 313 18.58 -10.79 -40.95
N LEU A 314 19.72 -11.27 -41.43
CA LEU A 314 20.78 -11.77 -40.55
C LEU A 314 21.42 -10.62 -39.75
N ILE A 315 21.77 -9.54 -40.44
CA ILE A 315 22.38 -8.35 -39.82
C ILE A 315 21.42 -7.75 -38.77
N LYS A 316 20.12 -7.58 -39.13
CA LYS A 316 19.10 -7.14 -38.16
C LYS A 316 19.10 -8.02 -36.92
N ARG A 317 19.03 -9.33 -37.06
CA ARG A 317 19.01 -10.29 -35.94
C ARG A 317 20.26 -10.20 -35.06
N ILE A 318 21.42 -9.95 -35.59
CA ILE A 318 22.69 -9.80 -34.84
C ILE A 318 22.54 -8.62 -33.85
N PHE A 319 22.11 -7.46 -34.32
CA PHE A 319 21.94 -6.26 -33.48
C PHE A 319 20.76 -6.36 -32.53
N VAL A 320 19.66 -7.01 -32.92
CA VAL A 320 18.53 -7.31 -32.02
C VAL A 320 19.01 -8.19 -30.87
N TRP A 321 19.78 -9.25 -31.13
CA TRP A 321 20.33 -10.09 -30.07
C TRP A 321 21.28 -9.32 -29.14
N GLN A 322 22.05 -8.39 -29.65
CA GLN A 322 22.91 -7.54 -28.82
C GLN A 322 22.06 -6.68 -27.85
N GLY A 323 20.95 -6.10 -28.30
CA GLY A 323 20.03 -5.35 -27.45
C GLY A 323 19.30 -6.25 -26.45
N VAL A 324 18.86 -7.46 -26.89
CA VAL A 324 18.28 -8.47 -25.99
C VAL A 324 19.23 -8.80 -24.84
N PHE A 325 20.52 -9.04 -25.14
CA PHE A 325 21.50 -9.30 -24.08
C PHE A 325 21.61 -8.13 -23.09
N SER A 326 21.69 -6.90 -23.57
CA SER A 326 21.75 -5.73 -22.68
C SER A 326 20.47 -5.59 -21.85
N GLY A 327 19.29 -5.81 -22.44
CA GLY A 327 18.01 -5.78 -21.74
C GLY A 327 17.89 -6.88 -20.70
N VAL A 328 18.21 -8.12 -21.06
CA VAL A 328 18.10 -9.28 -20.15
C VAL A 328 19.13 -9.18 -19.01
N PHE A 329 20.40 -8.88 -19.30
CA PHE A 329 21.41 -8.74 -18.27
C PHE A 329 21.14 -7.54 -17.35
N GLY A 330 20.70 -6.39 -17.91
CA GLY A 330 20.32 -5.22 -17.15
C GLY A 330 19.10 -5.50 -16.26
N SER A 331 18.07 -6.10 -16.82
CA SER A 331 16.86 -6.47 -16.07
C SER A 331 17.16 -7.49 -14.97
N LEU A 332 17.92 -8.55 -15.25
CA LEU A 332 18.28 -9.54 -14.22
C LEU A 332 19.14 -8.93 -13.12
N ALA A 333 20.17 -8.17 -13.46
CA ALA A 333 21.01 -7.50 -12.46
C ALA A 333 20.20 -6.51 -11.62
N GLY A 334 19.33 -5.71 -12.27
CA GLY A 334 18.43 -4.78 -11.60
C GLY A 334 17.41 -5.48 -10.69
N SER A 335 16.84 -6.60 -11.15
CA SER A 335 15.93 -7.41 -10.32
C SER A 335 16.63 -8.00 -9.11
N VAL A 336 17.82 -8.56 -9.27
CA VAL A 336 18.57 -9.10 -8.12
C VAL A 336 18.89 -8.01 -7.11
N VAL A 337 19.41 -6.87 -7.54
CA VAL A 337 19.72 -5.73 -6.66
C VAL A 337 18.44 -5.17 -6.03
N GLY A 338 17.40 -4.96 -6.84
CA GLY A 338 16.10 -4.46 -6.37
C GLY A 338 15.47 -5.35 -5.32
N VAL A 339 15.46 -6.66 -5.54
CA VAL A 339 14.94 -7.66 -4.58
C VAL A 339 15.77 -7.66 -3.29
N LEU A 340 17.11 -7.69 -3.38
CA LEU A 340 17.97 -7.68 -2.20
C LEU A 340 17.78 -6.42 -1.35
N VAL A 341 17.67 -5.26 -1.99
CA VAL A 341 17.41 -3.99 -1.28
C VAL A 341 15.99 -3.96 -0.73
N ALA A 342 14.97 -4.39 -1.47
CA ALA A 342 13.59 -4.40 -1.02
C ALA A 342 13.38 -5.30 0.21
N LEU A 343 14.00 -6.49 0.23
CA LEU A 343 13.94 -7.40 1.39
C LEU A 343 14.62 -6.83 2.65
N ASN A 344 15.58 -5.93 2.48
CA ASN A 344 16.32 -5.30 3.58
C ASN A 344 16.00 -3.81 3.72
N LEU A 345 14.92 -3.31 3.09
CA LEU A 345 14.63 -1.88 3.03
C LEU A 345 14.42 -1.28 4.42
N THR A 346 13.61 -1.92 5.26
CA THR A 346 13.33 -1.47 6.63
C THR A 346 14.60 -1.35 7.50
N PRO A 347 15.48 -2.36 7.60
CA PRO A 347 16.72 -2.22 8.36
C PRO A 347 17.70 -1.21 7.74
N ILE A 348 17.74 -1.07 6.42
CA ILE A 348 18.59 -0.07 5.75
C ILE A 348 18.12 1.35 6.13
N ILE A 349 16.83 1.63 6.08
CA ILE A 349 16.29 2.94 6.43
C ILE A 349 16.48 3.24 7.92
N LYS A 350 16.20 2.29 8.82
CA LYS A 350 16.47 2.46 10.25
C LYS A 350 17.96 2.73 10.55
N GLY A 351 18.87 2.08 9.85
CA GLY A 351 20.30 2.36 9.94
C GLY A 351 20.65 3.76 9.47
N LEU A 352 20.01 4.24 8.40
CA LEU A 352 20.20 5.60 7.88
C LEU A 352 19.63 6.65 8.83
N GLU A 353 18.44 6.43 9.40
CA GLU A 353 17.84 7.28 10.43
C GLU A 353 18.73 7.41 11.66
N ALA A 354 19.33 6.29 12.11
CA ALA A 354 20.27 6.29 13.22
C ALA A 354 21.55 7.11 12.94
N LEU A 355 22.01 7.12 11.68
CA LEU A 355 23.18 7.91 11.27
C LEU A 355 22.86 9.40 11.13
N ILE A 356 21.66 9.77 10.65
CA ILE A 356 21.25 11.17 10.40
C ILE A 356 20.67 11.79 11.68
N GLY A 357 20.19 10.98 12.63
CA GLY A 357 19.55 11.44 13.87
C GLY A 357 18.14 12.00 13.67
N HIS A 358 17.49 11.69 12.54
CA HIS A 358 16.15 12.17 12.20
C HIS A 358 15.28 11.01 11.68
N GLN A 359 14.06 10.90 12.20
CA GLN A 359 13.06 9.94 11.69
C GLN A 359 12.41 10.49 10.42
N PHE A 360 12.35 9.70 9.36
CA PHE A 360 11.72 10.08 8.09
C PHE A 360 10.20 9.96 8.13
N LEU A 361 9.67 9.02 8.92
CA LEU A 361 8.24 8.79 9.05
C LEU A 361 7.82 8.99 10.50
N SER A 362 6.72 9.73 10.70
CA SER A 362 6.08 9.84 12.01
C SER A 362 4.81 8.98 12.02
N GLY A 363 4.67 8.13 13.05
CA GLY A 363 3.51 7.25 13.22
C GLY A 363 2.18 7.99 13.31
N ASP A 364 2.20 9.22 13.79
CA ASP A 364 1.02 10.07 13.95
C ASP A 364 0.34 10.44 12.61
N ILE A 365 1.12 10.48 11.52
CA ILE A 365 0.61 10.87 10.18
C ILE A 365 0.38 9.63 9.29
N TYR A 366 1.32 8.68 9.32
CA TYR A 366 1.35 7.58 8.35
C TYR A 366 0.93 6.22 8.92
N PHE A 367 0.49 6.15 10.18
CA PHE A 367 0.14 4.91 10.91
C PHE A 367 1.29 3.91 11.06
N VAL A 368 2.49 4.28 10.63
CA VAL A 368 3.72 3.49 10.76
C VAL A 368 4.90 4.41 11.04
N ASP A 369 5.79 3.98 11.92
CA ASP A 369 7.02 4.66 12.34
C ASP A 369 8.28 4.10 11.65
N PHE A 370 8.09 3.28 10.61
CA PHE A 370 9.14 2.68 9.80
C PHE A 370 8.70 2.58 8.35
N LEU A 371 9.65 2.49 7.43
CA LEU A 371 9.33 2.26 6.01
C LEU A 371 9.04 0.77 5.79
N PRO A 372 7.76 0.38 5.59
CA PRO A 372 7.41 -1.00 5.33
C PRO A 372 7.85 -1.40 3.92
N SER A 373 8.14 -2.68 3.73
CA SER A 373 8.44 -3.23 2.40
C SER A 373 7.89 -4.64 2.30
N GLN A 374 7.17 -4.89 1.22
CA GLN A 374 6.67 -6.23 0.89
C GLN A 374 6.95 -6.54 -0.58
N LEU A 375 7.76 -7.56 -0.83
CA LEU A 375 8.07 -8.00 -2.18
C LEU A 375 6.92 -8.81 -2.75
N HIS A 376 6.39 -8.39 -3.91
CA HIS A 376 5.47 -9.18 -4.72
C HIS A 376 6.16 -9.67 -5.98
N TRP A 377 6.27 -10.98 -6.15
CA TRP A 377 6.90 -11.59 -7.32
C TRP A 377 6.25 -11.20 -8.66
N PRO A 378 4.92 -11.04 -8.75
CA PRO A 378 4.28 -10.52 -9.97
C PRO A 378 4.78 -9.15 -10.40
N ASP A 379 5.06 -8.24 -9.45
CA ASP A 379 5.61 -6.91 -9.75
C ASP A 379 7.04 -7.01 -10.31
N VAL A 380 7.87 -7.86 -9.70
CA VAL A 380 9.22 -8.12 -10.19
C VAL A 380 9.20 -8.67 -11.63
N ALA A 381 8.30 -9.62 -11.90
CA ALA A 381 8.12 -10.19 -13.23
C ALA A 381 7.61 -9.13 -14.23
N LEU A 382 6.61 -8.32 -13.84
CA LEU A 382 6.05 -7.27 -14.68
C LEU A 382 7.11 -6.23 -15.08
N VAL A 383 7.87 -5.72 -14.10
CA VAL A 383 8.94 -4.73 -14.33
C VAL A 383 10.02 -5.30 -15.22
N SER A 384 10.46 -6.53 -14.94
CA SER A 384 11.52 -7.21 -15.70
C SER A 384 11.10 -7.47 -17.14
N ILE A 385 9.90 -7.98 -17.37
CA ILE A 385 9.36 -8.25 -18.71
C ILE A 385 9.17 -6.94 -19.48
N THR A 386 8.63 -5.89 -18.84
CA THR A 386 8.47 -4.58 -19.46
C THR A 386 9.80 -4.00 -19.90
N ALA A 387 10.84 -4.08 -19.05
CA ALA A 387 12.17 -3.63 -19.38
C ALA A 387 12.75 -4.38 -20.60
N ILE A 388 12.57 -5.69 -20.68
CA ILE A 388 13.01 -6.51 -21.81
C ILE A 388 12.25 -6.16 -23.09
N ILE A 389 10.92 -6.00 -23.03
CA ILE A 389 10.09 -5.63 -24.18
C ILE A 389 10.50 -4.26 -24.72
N LEU A 390 10.62 -3.26 -23.84
CA LEU A 390 10.99 -1.90 -24.25
C LEU A 390 12.43 -1.87 -24.82
N SER A 391 13.38 -2.63 -24.26
CA SER A 391 14.72 -2.75 -24.80
C SER A 391 14.73 -3.38 -26.20
N LEU A 392 13.88 -4.39 -26.43
CA LEU A 392 13.67 -5.01 -27.73
C LEU A 392 13.14 -4.00 -28.76
N LEU A 393 12.13 -3.23 -28.39
CA LEU A 393 11.55 -2.19 -29.25
C LEU A 393 12.59 -1.12 -29.60
N ALA A 394 13.39 -0.69 -28.61
CA ALA A 394 14.45 0.29 -28.80
C ALA A 394 15.53 -0.19 -29.79
N THR A 395 15.83 -1.49 -29.81
CA THR A 395 16.86 -2.05 -30.70
C THR A 395 16.43 -2.14 -32.16
N TRP A 396 15.13 -2.12 -32.45
CA TRP A 396 14.59 -2.28 -33.80
C TRP A 396 15.11 -1.23 -34.78
N TYR A 397 15.14 0.05 -34.37
CA TYR A 397 15.58 1.15 -35.22
C TYR A 397 17.08 1.05 -35.59
N PRO A 398 18.04 0.92 -34.65
CA PRO A 398 19.45 0.74 -34.94
C PRO A 398 19.74 -0.51 -35.82
N ALA A 399 19.06 -1.62 -35.49
CA ALA A 399 19.22 -2.88 -36.26
C ALA A 399 18.76 -2.71 -37.72
N SER A 400 17.67 -1.96 -37.95
CA SER A 400 17.20 -1.67 -39.29
C SER A 400 18.16 -0.77 -40.08
N ARG A 401 18.78 0.21 -39.41
CA ARG A 401 19.82 1.07 -40.01
C ARG A 401 21.09 0.28 -40.37
N ALA A 402 21.52 -0.61 -39.47
CA ALA A 402 22.68 -1.50 -39.74
C ALA A 402 22.49 -2.36 -41.00
N ALA A 403 21.31 -2.88 -41.22
CA ALA A 403 20.98 -3.67 -42.38
C ALA A 403 20.95 -2.90 -43.72
N LYS A 404 20.76 -1.59 -43.67
CA LYS A 404 20.68 -0.72 -44.87
C LYS A 404 22.03 -0.07 -45.23
N LEU A 405 23.15 -0.39 -44.56
CA LEU A 405 24.47 0.15 -44.87
C LEU A 405 24.91 -0.29 -46.31
N ASN A 406 25.39 0.65 -47.10
CA ASN A 406 25.89 0.36 -48.45
C ASN A 406 27.37 -0.12 -48.35
N PRO A 407 27.67 -1.39 -48.73
CA PRO A 407 29.04 -1.92 -48.61
C PRO A 407 30.07 -1.13 -49.46
N ALA A 408 29.66 -0.70 -50.66
CA ALA A 408 30.54 0.05 -51.56
C ALA A 408 30.98 1.39 -50.96
N ALA A 409 30.04 2.15 -50.37
CA ALA A 409 30.34 3.43 -49.76
C ALA A 409 31.25 3.30 -48.51
N VAL A 410 31.10 2.22 -47.73
CA VAL A 410 31.89 1.99 -46.51
C VAL A 410 33.33 1.51 -46.84
N LEU A 411 33.50 0.71 -47.89
CA LEU A 411 34.81 0.17 -48.28
C LEU A 411 35.62 1.15 -49.13
N SER A 412 34.97 2.11 -49.85
CA SER A 412 35.65 3.14 -50.63
C SER A 412 36.09 4.36 -49.82
N SER A 413 35.57 4.54 -48.59
CA SER A 413 35.89 5.69 -47.70
C SER A 413 37.12 5.44 -46.79
N LYS A 414 37.85 4.36 -47.01
CA LYS A 414 39.18 4.05 -46.48
C LYS A 414 40.23 4.32 -47.54
#